data_c532692dee358709d1654b9fad14c438
#
_entry.id   c532692dee358709d1654b9fad14c438
#
_cell.length_a   1.000
_cell.length_b   1.000
_cell.length_c   1.000
_cell.angle_alpha   90.00
_cell.angle_beta   90.00
_cell.angle_gamma   90.00
#
_symmetry.space_group_name_H-M   'P 1'
#
loop_
_entity.id
_entity.type
_entity.pdbx_description
1 polymer ?
#
loop_
_entity_poly.entity_id
_entity_poly.type
_entity_poly.pdbx_seq_one_letter_code
_entity_poly.pdbx_strand_id
1 'polypeptide(L)'
;MTIKADKRYLFIREAAWFFLLAFFIIQCTACSPLLFQKVNTESASTARVGDPGLSNEEYAMRLLADGWPVDTLNTGVNADFLDDDEKNIILAHNLVRYDPEKYARLYVAEYITYFMDKEFRYPGVETIMLTREGVSAAEELYFDLLRTRAVNLLYPSEDLSKAARSHLRYISQRGIRGHGGQGGLRARIERIGIWEERIAENIAYGSFSAHDAVMYMLIDDQVINRSHRKIILQHGLHKVGVAKGMHPAYPTGYSYVMNYAYDFTPHD
;
A
#
# COMPACT_ATOMS: atom_id res chain seq x y z
N MET A 1 77.64 -2.80 11.27
CA MET A 1 78.59 -2.46 10.20
C MET A 1 77.95 -1.37 9.35
N THR A 2 78.49 -0.21 9.48
CA THR A 2 78.14 1.09 8.98
C THR A 2 78.38 1.21 7.47
N ILE A 3 77.64 2.03 6.76
CA ILE A 3 78.05 3.04 5.75
C ILE A 3 76.80 3.46 5.02
N LYS A 4 76.20 4.64 5.31
CA LYS A 4 76.49 6.02 4.87
C LYS A 4 75.96 6.35 3.46
N ALA A 5 75.17 7.42 3.51
CA ALA A 5 74.55 8.21 2.46
C ALA A 5 75.56 8.70 1.37
N ASP A 6 75.02 9.04 0.22
CA ASP A 6 75.41 10.32 -0.40
C ASP A 6 74.22 10.91 -1.26
N LYS A 7 74.10 12.24 -1.07
CA LYS A 7 73.21 13.15 -1.83
C LYS A 7 74.06 13.64 -3.05
N ARG A 8 73.41 13.88 -4.18
CA ARG A 8 73.75 15.06 -5.03
C ARG A 8 72.62 15.42 -5.99
N TYR A 9 72.29 16.68 -5.89
CA TYR A 9 71.47 17.50 -6.77
C TYR A 9 71.95 17.52 -8.22
N LEU A 10 71.08 17.70 -9.21
CA LEU A 10 71.17 18.86 -10.10
C LEU A 10 69.89 19.09 -10.88
N PHE A 11 69.55 20.33 -10.95
CA PHE A 11 68.55 21.03 -11.80
C PHE A 11 68.84 20.84 -13.30
N ILE A 12 67.77 20.86 -14.13
CA ILE A 12 67.58 21.57 -15.40
C ILE A 12 66.12 21.37 -15.83
N ARG A 13 65.31 22.37 -15.75
CA ARG A 13 64.69 23.36 -16.69
C ARG A 13 63.98 22.75 -17.90
N GLU A 14 62.67 23.00 -17.92
CA GLU A 14 61.79 23.42 -19.01
C GLU A 14 61.72 22.59 -20.31
N ALA A 15 60.51 22.03 -20.53
CA ALA A 15 59.74 22.22 -21.77
C ALA A 15 58.30 21.76 -21.59
N ALA A 16 57.38 22.66 -21.81
CA ALA A 16 55.95 22.43 -21.80
C ALA A 16 55.57 21.50 -22.98
N TRP A 17 54.83 20.44 -22.64
CA TRP A 17 53.95 19.78 -23.60
C TRP A 17 52.63 19.51 -22.94
N PHE A 18 51.61 20.23 -23.39
CA PHE A 18 50.20 20.01 -23.13
C PHE A 18 49.83 18.60 -23.62
N PHE A 19 49.64 17.65 -22.72
CA PHE A 19 48.83 16.47 -22.97
C PHE A 19 47.57 16.61 -22.18
N LEU A 20 46.48 16.99 -22.84
CA LEU A 20 45.10 16.84 -22.41
C LEU A 20 44.85 15.33 -22.18
N LEU A 21 45.06 14.84 -20.98
CA LEU A 21 44.43 13.64 -20.47
C LEU A 21 43.01 14.03 -20.07
N ALA A 22 42.09 13.84 -21.02
CA ALA A 22 40.67 13.81 -20.71
C ALA A 22 40.43 12.64 -19.76
N PHE A 23 40.43 12.91 -18.45
CA PHE A 23 39.84 12.03 -17.47
C PHE A 23 38.36 11.99 -17.79
N PHE A 24 37.93 10.95 -18.49
CA PHE A 24 36.55 10.55 -18.51
C PHE A 24 36.19 10.12 -17.08
N ILE A 25 35.82 11.10 -16.26
CA ILE A 25 35.02 10.83 -15.08
C ILE A 25 33.67 10.38 -15.66
N ILE A 26 33.48 9.05 -15.71
CA ILE A 26 32.14 8.49 -15.80
C ILE A 26 31.47 8.89 -14.49
N GLN A 27 30.88 10.07 -14.46
CA GLN A 27 29.87 10.41 -13.48
C GLN A 27 28.72 9.45 -13.75
N CYS A 28 28.62 8.44 -12.90
CA CYS A 28 27.42 7.64 -12.77
C CYS A 28 26.29 8.60 -12.29
N THR A 29 25.68 9.33 -13.24
CA THR A 29 24.54 10.21 -13.02
C THR A 29 23.24 9.41 -12.87
N ALA A 30 23.30 8.24 -12.22
CA ALA A 30 22.14 7.38 -12.02
C ALA A 30 21.65 7.39 -10.57
N CYS A 31 22.06 8.37 -9.77
CA CYS A 31 21.40 8.69 -8.50
C CYS A 31 21.00 10.17 -8.52
N SER A 32 20.13 10.54 -9.47
CA SER A 32 19.33 11.74 -9.27
C SER A 32 18.32 11.39 -8.18
N PRO A 33 18.21 12.19 -7.10
CA PRO A 33 17.04 12.07 -6.24
C PRO A 33 15.83 12.23 -7.15
N LEU A 34 14.90 11.27 -7.08
CA LEU A 34 13.63 11.36 -7.79
C LEU A 34 13.02 12.72 -7.41
N LEU A 35 13.17 13.69 -8.30
CA LEU A 35 12.37 14.90 -8.27
C LEU A 35 10.95 14.44 -8.56
N PHE A 36 10.20 14.18 -7.48
CA PHE A 36 8.76 14.11 -7.58
C PHE A 36 8.32 15.48 -8.08
N GLN A 37 8.15 15.61 -9.39
CA GLN A 37 7.54 16.81 -9.94
C GLN A 37 6.16 16.88 -9.31
N LYS A 38 5.99 17.89 -8.45
CA LYS A 38 4.69 18.33 -7.99
C LYS A 38 3.88 18.58 -9.26
N VAL A 39 2.97 17.66 -9.57
CA VAL A 39 2.00 17.89 -10.63
C VAL A 39 1.17 19.07 -10.15
N ASN A 40 1.44 20.25 -10.69
CA ASN A 40 0.58 21.41 -10.51
C ASN A 40 -0.76 21.12 -11.19
N THR A 41 -1.65 20.46 -10.50
CA THR A 41 -3.08 20.48 -10.79
C THR A 41 -3.69 21.70 -10.10
N GLU A 42 -3.38 22.88 -10.58
CA GLU A 42 -4.24 24.02 -10.33
C GLU A 42 -5.53 23.80 -11.12
N SER A 43 -6.64 23.73 -10.36
CA SER A 43 -8.04 23.73 -10.77
C SER A 43 -8.68 22.40 -11.20
N ALA A 44 -8.79 21.43 -10.27
CA ALA A 44 -9.99 20.61 -10.19
C ALA A 44 -10.10 20.13 -8.75
N SER A 45 -11.21 20.37 -8.09
CA SER A 45 -11.61 19.88 -6.75
C SER A 45 -10.45 19.50 -5.82
N THR A 46 -10.27 20.22 -4.73
CA THR A 46 -9.31 19.93 -3.65
C THR A 46 -9.51 18.55 -2.97
N ALA A 47 -10.47 17.79 -3.44
CA ALA A 47 -10.91 16.52 -2.91
C ALA A 47 -10.05 15.37 -3.45
N ARG A 48 -9.46 14.58 -2.55
CA ARG A 48 -8.54 13.47 -2.87
C ARG A 48 -9.26 12.14 -2.85
N VAL A 49 -8.68 11.16 -3.53
CA VAL A 49 -9.17 9.77 -3.54
C VAL A 49 -9.22 9.18 -2.13
N GLY A 50 -8.28 9.55 -1.26
CA GLY A 50 -8.21 9.08 0.12
C GLY A 50 -9.07 9.87 1.13
N ASP A 51 -9.90 10.84 0.71
CA ASP A 51 -10.72 11.59 1.64
C ASP A 51 -11.75 10.68 2.34
N PRO A 52 -11.97 10.87 3.64
CA PRO A 52 -12.92 10.06 4.38
C PRO A 52 -14.38 10.34 3.99
N GLY A 53 -15.23 9.33 4.13
CA GLY A 53 -16.70 9.48 3.99
C GLY A 53 -17.21 9.63 2.56
N LEU A 54 -16.39 9.28 1.55
CA LEU A 54 -16.86 9.24 0.17
C LEU A 54 -17.87 8.13 -0.04
N SER A 55 -19.01 8.45 -0.66
CA SER A 55 -19.86 7.41 -1.24
C SER A 55 -19.11 6.62 -2.31
N ASN A 56 -19.60 5.42 -2.64
CA ASN A 56 -18.97 4.61 -3.69
C ASN A 56 -19.02 5.31 -5.06
N GLU A 57 -20.09 6.06 -5.34
CA GLU A 57 -20.21 6.85 -6.56
C GLU A 57 -19.17 7.99 -6.61
N GLU A 58 -19.02 8.77 -5.53
CA GLU A 58 -18.02 9.86 -5.46
C GLU A 58 -16.60 9.34 -5.59
N TYR A 59 -16.29 8.23 -4.92
CA TYR A 59 -14.98 7.57 -5.05
C TYR A 59 -14.74 7.11 -6.48
N ALA A 60 -15.73 6.46 -7.11
CA ALA A 60 -15.67 6.02 -8.50
C ALA A 60 -15.47 7.18 -9.48
N MET A 61 -16.16 8.31 -9.29
CA MET A 61 -16.01 9.51 -10.14
C MET A 61 -14.58 10.08 -10.07
N ARG A 62 -13.97 10.12 -8.88
CA ARG A 62 -12.57 10.57 -8.76
C ARG A 62 -11.60 9.66 -9.47
N LEU A 63 -11.81 8.35 -9.35
CA LEU A 63 -11.00 7.35 -10.06
C LEU A 63 -11.15 7.44 -11.58
N LEU A 64 -12.36 7.75 -12.08
CA LEU A 64 -12.58 8.03 -13.50
C LEU A 64 -11.78 9.25 -13.96
N ALA A 65 -11.72 10.31 -13.15
CA ALA A 65 -10.90 11.49 -13.45
C ALA A 65 -9.41 11.17 -13.53
N ASP A 66 -8.94 10.19 -12.72
CA ASP A 66 -7.57 9.65 -12.77
C ASP A 66 -7.38 8.64 -13.93
N GLY A 67 -8.39 8.44 -14.77
CA GLY A 67 -8.33 7.56 -15.95
C GLY A 67 -8.38 6.06 -15.62
N TRP A 68 -9.02 5.65 -14.52
CA TRP A 68 -9.23 4.24 -14.22
C TRP A 68 -10.48 3.68 -14.92
N PRO A 69 -10.47 2.42 -15.37
CA PRO A 69 -11.62 1.76 -15.97
C PRO A 69 -12.61 1.29 -14.87
N VAL A 70 -13.26 2.23 -14.21
CA VAL A 70 -14.07 1.99 -13.00
C VAL A 70 -15.18 0.97 -13.23
N ASP A 71 -15.82 0.96 -14.38
CA ASP A 71 -16.86 -0.03 -14.73
C ASP A 71 -16.36 -1.47 -14.63
N THR A 72 -15.07 -1.70 -14.89
CA THR A 72 -14.43 -3.00 -14.74
C THR A 72 -14.01 -3.27 -13.30
N LEU A 73 -13.51 -2.24 -12.60
CA LEU A 73 -12.85 -2.39 -11.30
C LEU A 73 -13.83 -2.39 -10.13
N ASN A 74 -14.98 -1.71 -10.24
CA ASN A 74 -15.99 -1.59 -9.19
C ASN A 74 -16.88 -2.84 -9.11
N THR A 75 -16.26 -3.99 -8.86
CA THR A 75 -16.95 -5.28 -8.81
C THR A 75 -17.98 -5.38 -7.69
N GLY A 76 -17.91 -4.49 -6.69
CA GLY A 76 -18.83 -4.41 -5.56
C GLY A 76 -20.01 -3.48 -5.74
N VAL A 77 -20.11 -2.74 -6.86
CA VAL A 77 -21.12 -1.68 -7.05
C VAL A 77 -22.56 -2.14 -6.80
N ASN A 78 -22.90 -3.35 -7.23
CA ASN A 78 -24.23 -3.95 -7.09
C ASN A 78 -24.37 -4.88 -5.86
N ALA A 79 -23.42 -4.86 -4.94
CA ALA A 79 -23.47 -5.69 -3.74
C ALA A 79 -24.24 -4.95 -2.62
N ASP A 80 -25.55 -5.17 -2.55
CA ASP A 80 -26.45 -4.48 -1.60
C ASP A 80 -26.17 -4.83 -0.13
N PHE A 81 -25.44 -5.91 0.13
CA PHE A 81 -25.02 -6.31 1.48
C PHE A 81 -23.78 -5.55 1.99
N LEU A 82 -23.17 -4.67 1.18
CA LEU A 82 -22.02 -3.84 1.51
C LEU A 82 -22.42 -2.36 1.64
N ASP A 83 -21.84 -1.66 2.63
CA ASP A 83 -21.89 -0.21 2.67
C ASP A 83 -20.88 0.42 1.68
N ASP A 84 -20.91 1.75 1.53
CA ASP A 84 -20.05 2.46 0.59
C ASP A 84 -18.56 2.27 0.89
N ASP A 85 -18.15 2.31 2.16
CA ASP A 85 -16.74 2.09 2.53
C ASP A 85 -16.32 0.63 2.29
N GLU A 86 -17.20 -0.34 2.52
CA GLU A 86 -16.96 -1.75 2.22
C GLU A 86 -16.83 -1.98 0.69
N LYS A 87 -17.60 -1.27 -0.14
CA LYS A 87 -17.45 -1.25 -1.60
C LYS A 87 -16.15 -0.57 -2.01
N ASN A 88 -15.84 0.58 -1.41
CA ASN A 88 -14.65 1.37 -1.70
C ASN A 88 -13.36 0.60 -1.40
N ILE A 89 -13.33 -0.22 -0.34
CA ILE A 89 -12.13 -1.01 -0.04
C ILE A 89 -11.88 -2.10 -1.08
N ILE A 90 -12.95 -2.72 -1.63
CA ILE A 90 -12.81 -3.68 -2.73
C ILE A 90 -12.30 -2.98 -3.99
N LEU A 91 -12.86 -1.81 -4.31
CA LEU A 91 -12.43 -1.03 -5.45
C LEU A 91 -10.97 -0.59 -5.30
N ALA A 92 -10.55 -0.11 -4.12
CA ALA A 92 -9.16 0.24 -3.85
C ALA A 92 -8.19 -0.95 -4.01
N HIS A 93 -8.59 -2.16 -3.58
CA HIS A 93 -7.82 -3.37 -3.86
C HIS A 93 -7.71 -3.63 -5.37
N ASN A 94 -8.81 -3.49 -6.09
CA ASN A 94 -8.85 -3.77 -7.52
C ASN A 94 -8.01 -2.77 -8.33
N LEU A 95 -7.84 -1.52 -7.87
CA LEU A 95 -6.90 -0.57 -8.51
C LEU A 95 -5.48 -1.13 -8.52
N VAL A 96 -4.93 -1.44 -7.34
CA VAL A 96 -3.55 -1.91 -7.22
C VAL A 96 -3.35 -3.30 -7.83
N ARG A 97 -4.38 -4.14 -7.87
CA ARG A 97 -4.35 -5.46 -8.49
C ARG A 97 -4.38 -5.40 -10.01
N TYR A 98 -5.09 -4.43 -10.58
CA TYR A 98 -5.27 -4.23 -12.01
C TYR A 98 -4.04 -3.58 -12.66
N ASP A 99 -3.55 -2.49 -12.07
CA ASP A 99 -2.38 -1.77 -12.57
C ASP A 99 -1.52 -1.26 -11.40
N PRO A 100 -0.64 -2.14 -10.87
CA PRO A 100 0.24 -1.78 -9.75
C PRO A 100 1.14 -0.60 -10.05
N GLU A 101 1.66 -0.48 -11.27
CA GLU A 101 2.55 0.62 -11.68
C GLU A 101 1.81 1.96 -11.66
N LYS A 102 0.62 2.02 -12.24
CA LYS A 102 -0.21 3.23 -12.23
C LYS A 102 -0.59 3.62 -10.79
N TYR A 103 -0.96 2.64 -9.96
CA TYR A 103 -1.26 2.87 -8.54
C TYR A 103 -0.06 3.47 -7.80
N ALA A 104 1.15 2.94 -8.03
CA ALA A 104 2.37 3.47 -7.43
C ALA A 104 2.60 4.93 -7.84
N ARG A 105 2.50 5.23 -9.13
CA ARG A 105 2.78 6.57 -9.67
C ARG A 105 1.78 7.62 -9.22
N LEU A 106 0.49 7.27 -9.11
CA LEU A 106 -0.55 8.22 -8.72
C LEU A 106 -0.63 8.37 -7.20
N TYR A 107 -0.72 7.26 -6.45
CA TYR A 107 -1.09 7.32 -5.05
C TYR A 107 0.07 7.07 -4.08
N VAL A 108 0.93 6.07 -4.34
CA VAL A 108 2.07 5.85 -3.42
C VAL A 108 3.05 7.01 -3.47
N ALA A 109 3.31 7.57 -4.67
CA ALA A 109 4.16 8.75 -4.82
C ALA A 109 3.62 9.96 -4.04
N GLU A 110 2.29 10.16 -4.03
CA GLU A 110 1.65 11.20 -3.23
C GLU A 110 1.82 10.94 -1.72
N TYR A 111 1.56 9.70 -1.26
CA TYR A 111 1.69 9.34 0.15
C TYR A 111 3.11 9.51 0.68
N ILE A 112 4.14 9.26 -0.13
CA ILE A 112 5.54 9.51 0.24
C ILE A 112 5.75 10.98 0.64
N THR A 113 5.06 11.92 0.01
CA THR A 113 5.19 13.35 0.31
C THR A 113 4.63 13.75 1.67
N TYR A 114 3.83 12.90 2.31
CA TYR A 114 3.24 13.14 3.62
C TYR A 114 4.16 12.75 4.78
N PHE A 115 5.28 12.12 4.49
CA PHE A 115 6.27 11.75 5.49
C PHE A 115 7.26 12.87 5.78
N MET A 116 7.56 13.05 7.06
CA MET A 116 8.72 13.76 7.57
C MET A 116 9.52 12.79 8.44
N ASP A 117 10.49 12.12 7.86
CA ASP A 117 11.20 10.99 8.47
C ASP A 117 10.23 9.87 8.89
N LYS A 118 9.96 9.73 10.18
CA LYS A 118 9.03 8.73 10.73
C LYS A 118 7.64 9.26 11.04
N GLU A 119 7.44 10.54 10.89
CA GLU A 119 6.13 11.16 11.08
C GLU A 119 5.35 11.14 9.78
N PHE A 120 4.19 10.53 9.80
CA PHE A 120 3.23 10.60 8.71
C PHE A 120 2.16 11.63 9.02
N ARG A 121 2.00 12.61 8.13
CA ARG A 121 1.12 13.76 8.29
C ARG A 121 0.11 13.79 7.16
N TYR A 122 -1.04 13.16 7.40
CA TYR A 122 -2.10 13.17 6.40
C TYR A 122 -2.68 14.58 6.23
N PRO A 123 -2.77 15.11 4.99
CA PRO A 123 -3.29 16.45 4.76
C PRO A 123 -4.73 16.62 5.26
N GLY A 124 -4.95 17.71 6.04
CA GLY A 124 -6.26 18.00 6.64
C GLY A 124 -6.56 17.23 7.93
N VAL A 125 -5.62 16.41 8.43
CA VAL A 125 -5.74 15.71 9.71
C VAL A 125 -4.68 16.24 10.67
N GLU A 126 -5.09 16.74 11.84
CA GLU A 126 -4.17 17.28 12.85
C GLU A 126 -3.30 16.19 13.50
N THR A 127 -3.82 14.96 13.54
CA THR A 127 -3.11 13.83 14.17
C THR A 127 -1.90 13.41 13.36
N ILE A 128 -0.72 13.43 14.00
CA ILE A 128 0.51 12.88 13.42
C ILE A 128 0.59 11.39 13.77
N MET A 129 0.77 10.56 12.75
CA MET A 129 1.00 9.14 12.95
C MET A 129 2.51 8.86 13.00
N LEU A 130 2.98 8.24 14.08
CA LEU A 130 4.38 7.79 14.20
C LEU A 130 4.52 6.39 13.59
N THR A 131 5.33 6.28 12.56
CA THR A 131 5.69 5.02 11.92
C THR A 131 7.02 4.49 12.47
N ARG A 132 7.34 3.25 12.19
CA ARG A 132 8.60 2.65 12.67
C ARG A 132 9.71 2.73 11.63
N GLU A 133 9.38 2.43 10.39
CA GLU A 133 10.31 2.42 9.28
C GLU A 133 10.36 3.77 8.55
N GLY A 134 9.34 4.61 8.77
CA GLY A 134 9.26 5.93 8.15
C GLY A 134 8.98 5.85 6.64
N VAL A 135 9.43 6.85 5.92
CA VAL A 135 9.25 6.96 4.46
C VAL A 135 9.82 5.76 3.69
N SER A 136 10.85 5.08 4.23
CA SER A 136 11.52 3.98 3.55
C SER A 136 10.59 2.81 3.22
N ALA A 137 9.60 2.51 4.08
CA ALA A 137 8.61 1.47 3.79
C ALA A 137 7.67 1.82 2.63
N ALA A 138 7.33 3.11 2.49
CA ALA A 138 6.54 3.62 1.38
C ALA A 138 7.35 3.67 0.07
N GLU A 139 8.63 4.05 0.14
CA GLU A 139 9.55 4.00 -1.01
C GLU A 139 9.78 2.55 -1.48
N GLU A 140 9.96 1.61 -0.55
CA GLU A 140 10.04 0.19 -0.88
C GLU A 140 8.78 -0.27 -1.63
N LEU A 141 7.57 0.08 -1.12
CA LEU A 141 6.32 -0.22 -1.79
C LEU A 141 6.29 0.34 -3.21
N TYR A 142 6.67 1.61 -3.38
CA TYR A 142 6.70 2.26 -4.70
C TYR A 142 7.51 1.45 -5.71
N PHE A 143 8.75 1.10 -5.36
CA PHE A 143 9.63 0.34 -6.25
C PHE A 143 9.17 -1.11 -6.46
N ASP A 144 8.52 -1.73 -5.48
CA ASP A 144 7.94 -3.06 -5.62
C ASP A 144 6.79 -3.06 -6.63
N LEU A 145 5.89 -2.08 -6.54
CA LEU A 145 4.74 -1.99 -7.43
C LEU A 145 5.13 -1.69 -8.88
N LEU A 146 6.21 -0.92 -9.13
CA LEU A 146 6.72 -0.70 -10.48
C LEU A 146 7.15 -2.00 -11.20
N ARG A 147 7.40 -3.07 -10.44
CA ARG A 147 7.85 -4.38 -10.95
C ARG A 147 6.80 -5.48 -10.79
N THR A 148 5.72 -5.15 -10.10
CA THR A 148 4.62 -6.10 -9.84
C THR A 148 3.74 -6.21 -11.07
N ARG A 149 3.36 -7.44 -11.43
CA ARG A 149 2.40 -7.68 -12.51
C ARG A 149 0.98 -7.60 -11.98
N ALA A 150 0.06 -7.21 -12.87
CA ALA A 150 -1.37 -7.28 -12.59
C ALA A 150 -1.79 -8.71 -12.18
N VAL A 151 -2.78 -8.78 -11.28
CA VAL A 151 -3.36 -10.02 -10.81
C VAL A 151 -4.88 -9.97 -10.92
N ASN A 152 -5.55 -11.11 -10.65
CA ASN A 152 -7.00 -11.21 -10.76
C ASN A 152 -7.72 -10.17 -9.91
N LEU A 153 -8.85 -9.65 -10.40
CA LEU A 153 -9.74 -8.81 -9.60
C LEU A 153 -10.40 -9.62 -8.48
N LEU A 154 -10.76 -8.94 -7.42
CA LEU A 154 -11.56 -9.47 -6.32
C LEU A 154 -13.04 -9.19 -6.56
N TYR A 155 -13.87 -10.17 -6.30
CA TYR A 155 -15.33 -10.10 -6.37
C TYR A 155 -15.92 -10.29 -4.97
N PRO A 156 -16.92 -9.49 -4.57
CA PRO A 156 -17.50 -9.59 -3.24
C PRO A 156 -18.21 -10.94 -3.02
N SER A 157 -18.13 -11.42 -1.78
CA SER A 157 -18.89 -12.58 -1.30
C SER A 157 -19.63 -12.19 -0.03
N GLU A 158 -20.95 -12.39 -0.03
CA GLU A 158 -21.79 -12.04 1.11
C GLU A 158 -21.43 -12.87 2.35
N ASP A 159 -21.21 -14.17 2.20
CA ASP A 159 -20.93 -15.04 3.33
C ASP A 159 -19.54 -14.81 3.89
N LEU A 160 -18.52 -14.59 3.06
CA LEU A 160 -17.21 -14.14 3.54
C LEU A 160 -17.31 -12.79 4.28
N SER A 161 -18.22 -11.88 3.87
CA SER A 161 -18.48 -10.63 4.58
C SER A 161 -19.19 -10.86 5.91
N LYS A 162 -20.13 -11.82 6.00
CA LYS A 162 -20.75 -12.25 7.27
C LYS A 162 -19.68 -12.77 8.26
N ALA A 163 -18.72 -13.58 7.77
CA ALA A 163 -17.62 -14.06 8.60
C ALA A 163 -16.71 -12.91 9.06
N ALA A 164 -16.38 -11.96 8.17
CA ALA A 164 -15.59 -10.78 8.50
C ALA A 164 -16.30 -9.92 9.56
N ARG A 165 -17.60 -9.65 9.40
CA ARG A 165 -18.40 -8.92 10.41
C ARG A 165 -18.46 -9.64 11.76
N SER A 166 -18.58 -10.97 11.76
CA SER A 166 -18.55 -11.76 12.99
C SER A 166 -17.21 -11.61 13.70
N HIS A 167 -16.10 -11.68 12.97
CA HIS A 167 -14.77 -11.52 13.55
C HIS A 167 -14.52 -10.11 14.05
N LEU A 168 -14.84 -9.08 13.26
CA LEU A 168 -14.69 -7.68 13.67
C LEU A 168 -15.47 -7.39 14.95
N ARG A 169 -16.72 -7.85 15.03
CA ARG A 169 -17.53 -7.73 16.24
C ARG A 169 -16.88 -8.44 17.43
N TYR A 170 -16.36 -9.64 17.23
CA TYR A 170 -15.69 -10.42 18.29
C TYR A 170 -14.47 -9.70 18.86
N ILE A 171 -13.58 -9.18 18.00
CA ILE A 171 -12.36 -8.50 18.45
C ILE A 171 -12.66 -7.13 19.06
N SER A 172 -13.62 -6.38 18.48
CA SER A 172 -14.02 -5.06 18.99
C SER A 172 -14.69 -5.13 20.37
N GLN A 173 -15.61 -6.07 20.59
CA GLN A 173 -16.26 -6.24 21.87
C GLN A 173 -15.29 -6.62 23.00
N ARG A 174 -14.17 -7.23 22.67
CA ARG A 174 -13.14 -7.66 23.64
C ARG A 174 -11.95 -6.72 23.72
N GLY A 175 -11.90 -5.70 22.88
CA GLY A 175 -10.76 -4.80 22.77
C GLY A 175 -9.44 -5.51 22.39
N ILE A 176 -9.52 -6.66 21.70
CA ILE A 176 -8.36 -7.45 21.28
C ILE A 176 -8.07 -7.25 19.79
N ARG A 177 -6.86 -7.57 19.36
CA ARG A 177 -6.40 -7.41 17.98
C ARG A 177 -5.98 -8.73 17.36
N GLY A 178 -5.92 -8.76 16.03
CA GLY A 178 -5.35 -9.87 15.25
C GLY A 178 -6.34 -10.95 14.86
N HIS A 179 -5.82 -12.01 14.31
CA HIS A 179 -6.55 -13.06 13.60
C HIS A 179 -7.10 -14.16 14.52
N GLY A 180 -6.79 -14.10 15.79
CA GLY A 180 -7.15 -15.12 16.79
C GLY A 180 -8.63 -15.12 17.19
N GLY A 181 -9.02 -16.10 17.95
CA GLY A 181 -10.39 -16.29 18.45
C GLY A 181 -11.31 -17.01 17.47
N GLN A 182 -12.43 -17.49 17.99
CA GLN A 182 -13.44 -18.24 17.23
C GLN A 182 -12.88 -19.47 16.47
N GLY A 183 -11.73 -20.03 16.89
CA GLY A 183 -11.04 -21.12 16.24
C GLY A 183 -10.08 -20.71 15.11
N GLY A 184 -9.84 -19.40 14.93
CA GLY A 184 -9.00 -18.83 13.87
C GLY A 184 -9.75 -18.67 12.54
N LEU A 185 -9.06 -18.13 11.52
CA LEU A 185 -9.63 -17.84 10.21
C LEU A 185 -10.29 -19.09 9.59
N ARG A 186 -9.55 -20.20 9.53
CA ARG A 186 -10.02 -21.44 8.92
C ARG A 186 -11.36 -21.89 9.50
N ALA A 187 -11.46 -21.98 10.83
CA ALA A 187 -12.67 -22.40 11.48
C ALA A 187 -13.84 -21.42 11.31
N ARG A 188 -13.56 -20.12 11.13
CA ARG A 188 -14.59 -19.12 10.82
C ARG A 188 -15.16 -19.33 9.42
N ILE A 189 -14.30 -19.56 8.44
CA ILE A 189 -14.71 -19.78 7.05
C ILE A 189 -15.41 -21.12 6.88
N GLU A 190 -14.89 -22.21 7.45
CA GLU A 190 -15.48 -23.57 7.35
C GLU A 190 -16.87 -23.69 7.99
N ARG A 191 -17.24 -22.75 8.88
CA ARG A 191 -18.62 -22.72 9.45
C ARG A 191 -19.66 -22.17 8.48
N ILE A 192 -19.25 -21.45 7.44
CA ILE A 192 -20.16 -20.76 6.53
C ILE A 192 -20.11 -21.34 5.11
N GLY A 193 -19.12 -22.14 4.80
CA GLY A 193 -18.96 -22.72 3.46
C GLY A 193 -17.69 -23.53 3.30
N ILE A 194 -17.48 -23.97 2.07
CA ILE A 194 -16.32 -24.72 1.61
C ILE A 194 -15.45 -23.78 0.80
N TRP A 195 -14.17 -23.73 1.15
CA TRP A 195 -13.17 -22.97 0.41
C TRP A 195 -12.25 -23.92 -0.35
N GLU A 196 -11.72 -23.43 -1.48
CA GLU A 196 -10.78 -24.15 -2.31
C GLU A 196 -9.40 -23.51 -2.30
N GLU A 197 -8.37 -24.29 -2.45
CA GLU A 197 -6.95 -23.97 -2.54
C GLU A 197 -6.43 -23.05 -1.40
N ARG A 198 -7.05 -21.88 -1.18
CA ARG A 198 -6.49 -20.85 -0.31
C ARG A 198 -7.52 -19.91 0.27
N ILE A 199 -7.31 -19.58 1.54
CA ILE A 199 -7.95 -18.46 2.23
C ILE A 199 -6.89 -17.58 2.88
N ALA A 200 -7.20 -16.29 3.04
CA ALA A 200 -6.34 -15.33 3.74
C ALA A 200 -7.20 -14.28 4.46
N GLU A 201 -6.59 -13.56 5.38
CA GLU A 201 -7.26 -12.47 6.10
C GLU A 201 -6.28 -11.32 6.28
N ASN A 202 -6.72 -10.10 5.97
CA ASN A 202 -6.08 -8.86 6.38
C ASN A 202 -6.97 -8.11 7.35
N ILE A 203 -6.36 -7.39 8.30
CA ILE A 203 -7.07 -6.51 9.22
C ILE A 203 -6.34 -5.17 9.27
N ALA A 204 -7.05 -4.10 8.93
CA ALA A 204 -6.58 -2.73 9.10
C ALA A 204 -7.25 -2.09 10.32
N TYR A 205 -6.51 -1.26 11.06
CA TYR A 205 -7.00 -0.57 12.25
C TYR A 205 -6.74 0.93 12.17
N GLY A 206 -7.73 1.74 12.55
CA GLY A 206 -7.57 3.18 12.68
C GLY A 206 -7.42 3.94 11.37
N SER A 207 -7.89 3.38 10.25
CA SER A 207 -7.82 4.02 8.95
C SER A 207 -8.88 5.12 8.81
N PHE A 208 -8.53 6.22 8.14
CA PHE A 208 -9.44 7.34 7.92
C PHE A 208 -10.43 7.06 6.78
N SER A 209 -10.00 6.33 5.77
CA SER A 209 -10.82 5.93 4.62
C SER A 209 -10.53 4.50 4.20
N ALA A 210 -11.36 3.97 3.29
CA ALA A 210 -11.14 2.69 2.66
C ALA A 210 -9.83 2.67 1.84
N HIS A 211 -9.54 3.77 1.13
CA HIS A 211 -8.29 3.90 0.36
C HIS A 211 -7.06 3.87 1.27
N ASP A 212 -7.11 4.59 2.40
CA ASP A 212 -6.02 4.59 3.40
C ASP A 212 -5.81 3.20 4.00
N ALA A 213 -6.90 2.47 4.27
CA ALA A 213 -6.79 1.11 4.81
C ALA A 213 -5.98 0.20 3.89
N VAL A 214 -6.23 0.28 2.57
CA VAL A 214 -5.45 -0.47 1.57
C VAL A 214 -4.02 0.03 1.48
N MET A 215 -3.82 1.34 1.47
CA MET A 215 -2.48 1.95 1.40
C MET A 215 -1.63 1.55 2.61
N TYR A 216 -2.17 1.60 3.83
CA TYR A 216 -1.44 1.19 5.04
C TYR A 216 -1.05 -0.28 5.02
N MET A 217 -1.94 -1.16 4.55
CA MET A 217 -1.62 -2.58 4.37
C MET A 217 -0.61 -2.84 3.25
N LEU A 218 -0.54 -1.99 2.24
CA LEU A 218 0.47 -2.07 1.19
C LEU A 218 1.84 -1.58 1.67
N ILE A 219 1.89 -0.46 2.40
CA ILE A 219 3.11 0.05 3.03
C ILE A 219 3.61 -0.96 4.06
N ASP A 220 2.72 -1.50 4.86
CA ASP A 220 2.95 -2.60 5.79
C ASP A 220 4.08 -2.31 6.80
N ASP A 221 4.09 -1.09 7.37
CA ASP A 221 5.07 -0.61 8.34
C ASP A 221 5.22 -1.58 9.51
N GLN A 222 6.43 -1.90 9.93
CA GLN A 222 6.77 -2.88 10.98
C GLN A 222 6.52 -4.36 10.64
N VAL A 223 5.95 -4.70 9.52
CA VAL A 223 5.71 -6.08 9.12
C VAL A 223 6.82 -6.53 8.18
N ILE A 224 7.91 -7.06 8.74
CA ILE A 224 9.16 -7.37 8.02
C ILE A 224 8.95 -8.19 6.75
N ASN A 225 8.00 -9.12 6.77
CA ASN A 225 7.71 -9.98 5.62
C ASN A 225 6.67 -9.41 4.66
N ARG A 226 6.14 -8.19 4.91
CA ARG A 226 5.10 -7.53 4.11
C ARG A 226 3.90 -8.46 3.84
N SER A 227 3.41 -9.12 4.87
CA SER A 227 2.37 -10.15 4.71
C SER A 227 1.05 -9.60 4.20
N HIS A 228 0.62 -8.39 4.64
CA HIS A 228 -0.61 -7.79 4.14
C HIS A 228 -0.48 -7.39 2.67
N ARG A 229 0.63 -6.75 2.27
CA ARG A 229 0.96 -6.43 0.86
C ARG A 229 0.93 -7.68 -0.01
N LYS A 230 1.58 -8.77 0.45
CA LYS A 230 1.63 -10.04 -0.28
C LYS A 230 0.24 -10.66 -0.49
N ILE A 231 -0.64 -10.59 0.51
CA ILE A 231 -2.02 -11.06 0.38
C ILE A 231 -2.79 -10.21 -0.64
N ILE A 232 -2.68 -8.87 -0.55
CA ILE A 232 -3.36 -7.97 -1.49
C ILE A 232 -2.95 -8.25 -2.93
N LEU A 233 -1.67 -8.51 -3.18
CA LEU A 233 -1.11 -8.75 -4.52
C LEU A 233 -1.04 -10.22 -4.90
N GLN A 234 -1.68 -11.11 -4.11
CA GLN A 234 -1.60 -12.54 -4.36
C GLN A 234 -2.44 -12.95 -5.58
N HIS A 235 -1.77 -13.57 -6.56
CA HIS A 235 -2.45 -14.24 -7.66
C HIS A 235 -3.32 -15.39 -7.14
N GLY A 236 -4.47 -15.59 -7.74
CA GLY A 236 -5.36 -16.70 -7.41
C GLY A 236 -6.36 -16.41 -6.30
N LEU A 237 -6.34 -15.24 -5.66
CA LEU A 237 -7.45 -14.80 -4.81
C LEU A 237 -8.50 -14.10 -5.69
N HIS A 238 -9.74 -14.59 -5.66
CA HIS A 238 -10.84 -14.10 -6.50
C HIS A 238 -12.03 -13.57 -5.69
N LYS A 239 -12.24 -14.09 -4.50
CA LYS A 239 -13.37 -13.73 -3.64
C LYS A 239 -12.88 -12.91 -2.45
N VAL A 240 -13.68 -11.93 -2.05
CA VAL A 240 -13.43 -11.16 -0.84
C VAL A 240 -14.71 -10.87 -0.08
N GLY A 241 -14.65 -11.04 1.22
CA GLY A 241 -15.67 -10.54 2.15
C GLY A 241 -15.09 -9.43 3.00
N VAL A 242 -15.83 -8.35 3.17
CA VAL A 242 -15.39 -7.16 3.89
C VAL A 242 -16.32 -6.85 5.05
N ALA A 243 -15.74 -6.34 6.13
CA ALA A 243 -16.46 -5.73 7.23
C ALA A 243 -15.74 -4.47 7.70
N LYS A 244 -16.51 -3.39 7.91
CA LYS A 244 -16.07 -2.13 8.50
C LYS A 244 -16.68 -1.96 9.89
N GLY A 245 -15.99 -1.33 10.81
CA GLY A 245 -16.53 -0.96 12.11
C GLY A 245 -15.54 -0.25 13.00
N MET A 246 -16.01 0.15 14.19
CA MET A 246 -15.18 0.79 15.19
C MET A 246 -14.46 -0.26 16.05
N HIS A 247 -13.25 0.09 16.50
CA HIS A 247 -12.51 -0.73 17.47
C HIS A 247 -12.04 0.15 18.63
N PRO A 248 -12.29 -0.24 19.91
CA PRO A 248 -12.05 0.64 21.06
C PRO A 248 -10.59 1.06 21.26
N ALA A 249 -9.64 0.27 20.75
CA ALA A 249 -8.22 0.65 20.78
C ALA A 249 -7.82 1.67 19.68
N TYR A 250 -8.74 2.00 18.76
CA TYR A 250 -8.52 2.93 17.65
C TYR A 250 -9.76 3.83 17.47
N PRO A 251 -10.01 4.75 18.39
CA PRO A 251 -11.26 5.51 18.44
C PRO A 251 -11.38 6.57 17.35
N THR A 252 -10.29 6.92 16.68
CA THR A 252 -10.25 8.01 15.69
C THR A 252 -10.38 7.54 14.24
N GLY A 253 -10.58 6.25 14.00
CA GLY A 253 -10.69 5.71 12.64
C GLY A 253 -11.47 4.40 12.62
N TYR A 254 -11.65 3.89 11.45
CA TYR A 254 -12.33 2.62 11.22
C TYR A 254 -11.36 1.45 11.19
N SER A 255 -11.86 0.28 11.58
CA SER A 255 -11.17 -1.00 11.38
C SER A 255 -11.89 -1.80 10.31
N TYR A 256 -11.11 -2.47 9.48
CA TYR A 256 -11.61 -3.31 8.40
C TYR A 256 -11.06 -4.73 8.56
N VAL A 257 -11.93 -5.71 8.37
CA VAL A 257 -11.55 -7.12 8.25
C VAL A 257 -11.87 -7.57 6.84
N MET A 258 -10.88 -8.10 6.13
CA MET A 258 -11.01 -8.63 4.78
C MET A 258 -10.66 -10.11 4.77
N ASN A 259 -11.64 -10.95 4.45
CA ASN A 259 -11.47 -12.38 4.24
C ASN A 259 -11.39 -12.66 2.74
N TYR A 260 -10.32 -13.33 2.32
CA TYR A 260 -10.10 -13.67 0.92
C TYR A 260 -10.17 -15.18 0.71
N ALA A 261 -10.62 -15.59 -0.46
CA ALA A 261 -10.57 -16.97 -0.91
C ALA A 261 -10.16 -17.06 -2.40
N TYR A 262 -9.54 -18.20 -2.77
CA TYR A 262 -9.38 -18.57 -4.17
C TYR A 262 -10.77 -18.78 -4.77
N ASP A 263 -11.52 -19.71 -4.22
CA ASP A 263 -12.95 -19.87 -4.45
C ASP A 263 -13.66 -20.24 -3.16
N PHE A 264 -14.98 -20.02 -3.13
CA PHE A 264 -15.80 -20.22 -1.94
C PHE A 264 -17.24 -20.53 -2.32
N THR A 265 -17.76 -21.65 -1.78
CA THR A 265 -19.15 -22.08 -1.94
C THR A 265 -19.81 -22.07 -0.56
N PRO A 266 -20.89 -21.28 -0.34
CA PRO A 266 -21.63 -21.31 0.93
C PRO A 266 -22.21 -22.69 1.23
N HIS A 267 -22.42 -22.98 2.51
CA HIS A 267 -23.32 -24.07 2.91
C HIS A 267 -24.78 -23.69 2.59
N ASP A 268 -25.59 -24.69 2.29
CA ASP A 268 -27.05 -24.55 2.07
C ASP A 268 -27.77 -24.04 3.34
#